data_5f7a04631099edce4253cec76fac54ed
#
_entry.id   5f7a04631099edce4253cec76fac54ed
#
_cell.length_a   1.000
_cell.length_b   1.000
_cell.length_c   1.000
_cell.angle_alpha   90.00
_cell.angle_beta   90.00
_cell.angle_gamma   90.00
#
_symmetry.space_group_name_H-M   'P 1'
#
loop_
_entity.id
_entity.type
_entity.pdbx_description
1 polymer ?
#
loop_
_entity_poly.entity_id
_entity_poly.type
_entity_poly.pdbx_seq_one_letter_code
_entity_poly.pdbx_strand_id
1 'polypeptide(L)'
;MKHFICTHTFHSEETKKIFFKAHFGKKSRDWFSATNDEDSVKCVSTWIGEHDFWFCHWRAESEDLIHKKLEDLKGDKLFYTLAQEMKSFITHTAPDEDFITEQY
;
A
#
# COMPACT_ATOMS: atom_id res chain seq x y z
N MET A 1 13.24 1.24 -7.79
CA MET A 1 12.29 1.81 -6.79
C MET A 1 12.46 1.10 -5.47
N LYS A 2 12.30 1.84 -4.40
CA LYS A 2 12.39 1.31 -3.03
C LYS A 2 11.12 0.55 -2.67
N HIS A 3 11.25 -0.39 -1.73
CA HIS A 3 10.11 -1.12 -1.17
C HIS A 3 9.67 -0.46 0.13
N PHE A 4 8.35 -0.37 0.32
CA PHE A 4 7.76 0.17 1.55
C PHE A 4 6.67 -0.77 2.05
N ILE A 5 6.64 -0.99 3.35
CA ILE A 5 5.48 -1.57 4.02
C ILE A 5 4.71 -0.39 4.62
N CYS A 6 3.45 -0.28 4.24
CA CYS A 6 2.57 0.74 4.77
C CYS A 6 1.56 0.11 5.71
N THR A 7 1.46 0.66 6.91
CA THR A 7 0.40 0.32 7.85
C THR A 7 -0.62 1.45 7.81
N HIS A 8 -1.85 1.10 7.50
CA HIS A 8 -2.97 2.03 7.47
C HIS A 8 -3.87 1.78 8.66
N THR A 9 -4.29 2.84 9.32
CA THR A 9 -5.23 2.75 10.45
C THR A 9 -6.41 3.64 10.18
N PHE A 10 -7.62 3.10 10.18
CA PHE A 10 -8.82 3.90 9.97
C PHE A 10 -8.95 4.95 11.06
N HIS A 11 -9.38 6.16 10.68
CA HIS A 11 -9.57 7.26 11.62
C HIS A 11 -10.64 6.95 12.66
N SER A 12 -11.67 6.20 12.25
CA SER A 12 -12.82 5.89 13.10
C SER A 12 -13.57 4.70 12.52
N GLU A 13 -14.51 4.16 13.28
CA GLU A 13 -15.42 3.13 12.79
C GLU A 13 -16.24 3.64 11.61
N GLU A 14 -16.61 4.91 11.64
CA GLU A 14 -17.37 5.53 10.54
C GLU A 14 -16.57 5.56 9.24
N THR A 15 -15.31 6.01 9.28
CA THR A 15 -14.46 6.06 8.08
C THR A 15 -14.16 4.67 7.56
N LYS A 16 -14.02 3.68 8.45
CA LYS A 16 -13.86 2.28 8.07
C LYS A 16 -15.08 1.79 7.27
N LYS A 17 -16.29 2.09 7.73
CA LYS A 17 -17.51 1.73 7.01
C LYS A 17 -17.59 2.38 5.64
N ILE A 18 -17.19 3.65 5.55
CA ILE A 18 -17.14 4.38 4.28
C ILE A 18 -16.21 3.67 3.30
N PHE A 19 -15.02 3.30 3.76
CA PHE A 19 -14.03 2.61 2.93
C PHE A 19 -14.56 1.27 2.42
N PHE A 20 -15.10 0.44 3.30
CA PHE A 20 -15.61 -0.87 2.90
C PHE A 20 -16.80 -0.74 1.95
N LYS A 21 -17.69 0.21 2.20
CA LYS A 21 -18.84 0.46 1.33
C LYS A 21 -18.40 0.90 -0.07
N ALA A 22 -17.40 1.77 -0.13
CA ALA A 22 -16.88 2.28 -1.40
C ALA A 22 -16.24 1.19 -2.26
N HIS A 23 -15.69 0.15 -1.63
CA HIS A 23 -14.97 -0.91 -2.34
C HIS A 23 -15.78 -2.20 -2.50
N PHE A 24 -16.94 -2.29 -1.88
CA PHE A 24 -17.79 -3.46 -1.99
C PHE A 24 -18.20 -3.70 -3.45
N GLY A 25 -18.01 -4.92 -3.91
CA GLY A 25 -18.37 -5.31 -5.27
C GLY A 25 -17.35 -4.94 -6.33
N LYS A 26 -16.30 -4.22 -5.98
CA LYS A 26 -15.22 -3.88 -6.92
C LYS A 26 -14.21 -5.03 -7.01
N LYS A 27 -13.47 -5.06 -8.11
CA LYS A 27 -12.43 -6.05 -8.35
C LYS A 27 -11.08 -5.51 -7.89
N SER A 28 -10.14 -6.44 -7.60
CA SER A 28 -8.77 -6.07 -7.26
C SER A 28 -8.15 -5.13 -8.31
N ARG A 29 -8.44 -5.38 -9.60
CA ARG A 29 -7.92 -4.55 -10.69
C ARG A 29 -8.35 -3.09 -10.58
N ASP A 30 -9.51 -2.82 -10.00
CA ASP A 30 -9.98 -1.43 -9.83
C ASP A 30 -9.11 -0.68 -8.84
N TRP A 31 -8.74 -1.34 -7.75
CA TRP A 31 -7.82 -0.78 -6.77
C TRP A 31 -6.44 -0.53 -7.38
N PHE A 32 -5.88 -1.55 -8.05
CA PHE A 32 -4.54 -1.43 -8.62
C PHE A 32 -4.50 -0.48 -9.82
N SER A 33 -5.56 -0.33 -10.59
CA SER A 33 -5.64 0.70 -11.63
C SER A 33 -5.58 2.10 -11.03
N ALA A 34 -6.27 2.33 -9.93
CA ALA A 34 -6.28 3.64 -9.27
C ALA A 34 -4.93 3.98 -8.64
N THR A 35 -4.26 2.98 -8.02
CA THR A 35 -3.00 3.22 -7.33
C THR A 35 -1.77 3.19 -8.23
N ASN A 36 -1.86 2.58 -9.42
CA ASN A 36 -0.71 2.28 -10.26
C ASN A 36 -0.69 3.04 -11.59
N ASP A 37 -1.35 4.18 -11.64
CA ASP A 37 -1.42 5.00 -12.86
C ASP A 37 -0.14 5.79 -13.16
N GLU A 38 0.82 5.80 -12.24
CA GLU A 38 2.11 6.48 -12.41
C GLU A 38 3.26 5.48 -12.26
N ASP A 39 4.34 5.69 -13.03
CA ASP A 39 5.49 4.78 -13.01
C ASP A 39 6.32 4.90 -11.73
N SER A 40 6.33 6.06 -11.08
CA SER A 40 7.19 6.33 -9.92
C SER A 40 6.65 5.81 -8.59
N VAL A 41 5.41 5.33 -8.58
CA VAL A 41 4.77 4.80 -7.37
C VAL A 41 3.77 3.71 -7.76
N LYS A 42 3.89 2.54 -7.10
CA LYS A 42 3.06 1.37 -7.38
C LYS A 42 2.64 0.70 -6.08
N CYS A 43 1.38 0.36 -5.96
CA CYS A 43 0.91 -0.55 -4.92
C CYS A 43 1.04 -1.98 -5.46
N VAL A 44 1.76 -2.81 -4.74
CA VAL A 44 2.06 -4.19 -5.17
C VAL A 44 1.05 -5.17 -4.59
N SER A 45 0.73 -5.02 -3.33
CA SER A 45 -0.18 -5.92 -2.61
C SER A 45 -0.88 -5.19 -1.49
N THR A 46 -2.07 -5.66 -1.14
CA THR A 46 -2.87 -5.11 -0.05
C THR A 46 -3.47 -6.25 0.74
N TRP A 47 -3.41 -6.15 2.09
CA TRP A 47 -4.02 -7.12 3.00
C TRP A 47 -4.98 -6.39 3.92
N ILE A 48 -6.23 -6.81 3.93
CA ILE A 48 -7.28 -6.24 4.75
C ILE A 48 -7.89 -7.35 5.60
N GLY A 49 -7.85 -7.17 6.92
CA GLY A 49 -8.46 -8.11 7.88
C GLY A 49 -9.66 -7.48 8.56
N GLU A 50 -9.98 -7.99 9.75
CA GLU A 50 -11.11 -7.50 10.55
C GLU A 50 -10.72 -6.35 11.50
N HIS A 51 -9.42 -6.04 11.58
CA HIS A 51 -8.90 -5.04 12.50
C HIS A 51 -9.07 -3.62 11.94
N ASP A 52 -8.78 -2.63 12.77
CA ASP A 52 -8.83 -1.23 12.36
C ASP A 52 -7.61 -0.82 11.56
N PHE A 53 -6.63 -1.68 11.44
CA PHE A 53 -5.44 -1.44 10.64
C PHE A 53 -5.33 -2.49 9.54
N TRP A 54 -4.66 -2.12 8.45
CA TRP A 54 -4.43 -2.96 7.28
C TRP A 54 -3.10 -2.59 6.65
N PHE A 55 -2.65 -3.38 5.68
CA PHE A 55 -1.29 -3.26 5.18
C PHE A 55 -1.25 -3.21 3.67
N CYS A 56 -0.27 -2.46 3.15
CA CYS A 56 0.08 -2.49 1.74
C CYS A 56 1.58 -2.64 1.57
N HIS A 57 1.98 -3.30 0.50
CA HIS A 57 3.32 -3.26 -0.01
C HIS A 57 3.34 -2.30 -1.19
N TRP A 58 4.16 -1.26 -1.10
CA TRP A 58 4.32 -0.27 -2.16
C TRP A 58 5.75 -0.28 -2.67
N ARG A 59 5.90 0.05 -3.94
CA ARG A 59 7.20 0.38 -4.53
C ARG A 59 7.14 1.82 -5.00
N ALA A 60 8.12 2.63 -4.62
CA ALA A 60 8.13 4.05 -4.97
C ALA A 60 9.54 4.59 -4.96
N GLU A 61 9.75 5.68 -5.69
CA GLU A 61 11.02 6.40 -5.67
C GLU A 61 11.25 7.08 -4.32
N SER A 62 10.17 7.49 -3.64
CA SER A 62 10.26 8.08 -2.31
C SER A 62 8.96 7.84 -1.53
N GLU A 63 9.05 7.99 -0.20
CA GLU A 63 7.88 7.90 0.68
C GLU A 63 6.83 8.97 0.35
N ASP A 64 7.29 10.19 0.02
CA ASP A 64 6.37 11.29 -0.27
C ASP A 64 5.43 10.99 -1.43
N LEU A 65 5.88 10.22 -2.41
CA LEU A 65 5.03 9.85 -3.55
C LEU A 65 3.88 8.94 -3.13
N ILE A 66 4.10 8.10 -2.12
CA ILE A 66 3.04 7.23 -1.58
C ILE A 66 1.97 8.09 -0.92
N HIS A 67 2.39 9.01 -0.05
CA HIS A 67 1.46 9.90 0.65
C HIS A 67 0.69 10.77 -0.34
N LYS A 68 1.39 11.29 -1.34
CA LYS A 68 0.74 12.10 -2.38
C LYS A 68 -0.32 11.28 -3.14
N LYS A 69 0.00 10.05 -3.51
CA LYS A 69 -0.96 9.17 -4.21
C LYS A 69 -2.19 8.92 -3.36
N LEU A 70 -2.01 8.64 -2.08
CA LEU A 70 -3.13 8.40 -1.16
C LEU A 70 -3.98 9.67 -0.97
N GLU A 71 -3.36 10.85 -0.93
CA GLU A 71 -4.08 12.12 -0.89
C GLU A 71 -4.88 12.34 -2.16
N ASP A 72 -4.29 12.08 -3.33
CA ASP A 72 -4.97 12.22 -4.61
C ASP A 72 -6.20 11.31 -4.69
N LEU A 73 -6.14 10.14 -4.06
CA LEU A 73 -7.25 9.20 -3.97
C LEU A 73 -8.17 9.46 -2.78
N LYS A 74 -7.86 10.51 -1.99
CA LYS A 74 -8.62 10.91 -0.79
C LYS A 74 -8.59 9.87 0.34
N GLY A 75 -7.60 8.99 0.33
CA GLY A 75 -7.41 7.99 1.37
C GLY A 75 -7.04 8.61 2.72
N ASP A 76 -6.32 9.73 2.71
CA ASP A 76 -5.94 10.46 3.91
C ASP A 76 -7.14 10.91 4.75
N LYS A 77 -8.31 11.02 4.14
CA LYS A 77 -9.55 11.38 4.84
C LYS A 77 -10.18 10.21 5.58
N LEU A 78 -9.76 8.99 5.27
CA LEU A 78 -10.34 7.77 5.84
C LEU A 78 -9.39 7.05 6.79
N PHE A 79 -8.07 7.16 6.56
CA PHE A 79 -7.10 6.43 7.36
C PHE A 79 -5.76 7.17 7.45
N TYR A 80 -5.01 6.86 8.51
CA TYR A 80 -3.61 7.26 8.66
C TYR A 80 -2.72 6.26 7.95
N THR A 81 -1.57 6.71 7.49
CA THR A 81 -0.58 5.85 6.85
C THR A 81 0.79 6.03 7.48
N LEU A 82 1.36 4.93 7.96
CA LEU A 82 2.75 4.85 8.37
C LEU A 82 3.49 4.06 7.30
N ALA A 83 4.40 4.71 6.58
CA ALA A 83 5.20 4.06 5.54
C ALA A 83 6.61 3.82 6.06
N GLN A 84 7.09 2.58 5.92
CA GLN A 84 8.44 2.21 6.35
C GLN A 84 9.19 1.59 5.18
N GLU A 85 10.34 2.15 4.87
CA GLU A 85 11.19 1.62 3.82
C GLU A 85 11.78 0.29 4.27
N MET A 86 11.72 -0.72 3.38
CA MET A 86 12.26 -2.05 3.61
C MET A 86 13.46 -2.28 2.69
N LYS A 87 14.48 -2.95 3.21
CA LYS A 87 15.71 -3.23 2.46
C LYS A 87 15.50 -4.26 1.36
N SER A 88 14.70 -5.29 1.64
CA SER A 88 14.52 -6.39 0.71
C SER A 88 13.08 -6.88 0.73
N PHE A 89 12.58 -7.25 -0.44
CA PHE A 89 11.33 -7.97 -0.59
C PHE A 89 11.64 -9.36 -1.14
N ILE A 90 11.28 -10.37 -0.36
CA ILE A 90 11.60 -11.77 -0.67
C ILE A 90 10.29 -12.51 -0.87
N THR A 91 10.13 -13.17 -2.01
CA THR A 91 8.90 -13.88 -2.34
C THR A 91 9.23 -15.21 -3.02
N HIS A 92 8.42 -16.24 -2.74
CA HIS A 92 8.62 -17.55 -3.35
C HIS A 92 8.34 -17.55 -4.87
N THR A 93 7.72 -16.51 -5.39
CA THR A 93 7.47 -16.39 -6.84
C THR A 93 8.70 -15.92 -7.61
N ALA A 94 9.76 -15.51 -6.92
CA ALA A 94 11.04 -15.11 -7.51
C ALA A 94 12.19 -15.80 -6.75
N PRO A 95 12.27 -17.14 -6.81
CA PRO A 95 13.18 -17.90 -5.95
C PRO A 95 14.66 -17.74 -6.27
N ASP A 96 14.98 -17.25 -7.46
CA ASP A 96 16.36 -17.10 -7.90
C ASP A 96 16.94 -15.70 -7.60
N GLU A 97 16.19 -14.81 -7.01
CA GLU A 97 16.68 -13.50 -6.59
C GLU A 97 17.47 -13.62 -5.29
N ASP A 98 18.45 -12.73 -5.11
CA ASP A 98 19.26 -12.70 -3.90
C ASP A 98 18.39 -12.42 -2.66
N PHE A 99 18.68 -13.16 -1.60
CA PHE A 99 17.95 -12.98 -0.33
C PHE A 99 18.20 -11.61 0.29
N ILE A 100 19.47 -11.19 0.30
CA ILE A 100 19.87 -9.88 0.79
C ILE A 100 20.61 -9.16 -0.35
N THR A 101 20.09 -8.02 -0.77
CA THR A 101 20.60 -7.26 -1.90
C THR A 101 21.61 -6.18 -1.51
N GLU A 102 21.70 -5.87 -0.22
CA GLU A 102 22.64 -4.88 0.30
C GLU A 102 23.43 -5.46 1.46
N GLN A 103 24.70 -5.12 1.53
CA GLN A 103 25.55 -5.51 2.65
C GLN A 103 25.40 -4.49 3.78
N TYR A 104 25.24 -4.99 5.00
CA TYR A 104 25.21 -4.14 6.20
C TYR A 104 26.61 -3.70 6.59
#